data_75a3974d47ac34c424a254546b73aef6
#
_entry.id   75a3974d47ac34c424a254546b73aef6
#
_cell.length_a   1.000
_cell.length_b   1.000
_cell.length_c   1.000
_cell.angle_alpha   90.00
_cell.angle_beta   90.00
_cell.angle_gamma   90.00
#
_symmetry.space_group_name_H-M   'P 1'
#
loop_
_entity.id
_entity.type
_entity.pdbx_description
1 polymer ?
#
loop_
_entity_poly.entity_id
_entity_poly.type
_entity_poly.pdbx_seq_one_letter_code
_entity_poly.pdbx_strand_id
1 'polypeptide(L)'
;SLSRLDPRRALFLDTETTGLSKGAGTVAFLVGLARWSGPSLELEQLLLADFASEAAMLEHVRRRLDEASFVVSFNGKSFDLPLLRGRAVMARVGALPERPHLDLLHVARRIHGRRIGSTTLRALEEQVLGMRRVGDVAGEEVAACYFQWLRSKDPEELLPVVQHNALDVLSMVALVGLYGEPLSSQ
;
A
#
# COMPACT_ATOMS: atom_id res chain seq x y z
N SER A 1 -1.63 16.51 -16.90
CA SER A 1 -1.80 15.41 -17.83
C SER A 1 -0.97 14.22 -17.36
N LEU A 2 -1.56 13.04 -17.24
CA LEU A 2 -0.88 11.79 -16.86
C LEU A 2 0.26 11.43 -17.82
N SER A 3 0.20 11.91 -19.07
CA SER A 3 1.23 11.71 -20.10
C SER A 3 2.61 12.29 -19.76
N ARG A 4 2.70 13.11 -18.69
CA ARG A 4 3.98 13.69 -18.22
C ARG A 4 4.59 12.91 -17.04
N LEU A 5 3.92 11.88 -16.56
CA LEU A 5 4.40 11.06 -15.45
C LEU A 5 5.30 9.95 -16.01
N ASP A 6 6.44 9.75 -15.37
CA ASP A 6 7.34 8.65 -15.70
C ASP A 6 6.88 7.38 -14.97
N PRO A 7 6.36 6.35 -15.67
CA PRO A 7 5.90 5.12 -15.05
C PRO A 7 7.00 4.37 -14.28
N ARG A 8 8.26 4.55 -14.69
CA ARG A 8 9.42 3.92 -14.02
C ARG A 8 9.70 4.54 -12.65
N ARG A 9 9.14 5.71 -12.38
CA ARG A 9 9.24 6.41 -11.11
C ARG A 9 7.92 6.39 -10.34
N ALA A 10 7.07 5.42 -10.61
CA ALA A 10 5.89 5.14 -9.79
C ALA A 10 6.32 4.59 -8.42
N LEU A 11 5.67 5.05 -7.35
CA LEU A 11 5.78 4.48 -6.02
C LEU A 11 4.45 3.82 -5.67
N PHE A 12 4.44 2.50 -5.54
CA PHE A 12 3.31 1.76 -5.03
C PHE A 12 3.37 1.79 -3.50
N LEU A 13 2.24 2.04 -2.86
CA LEU A 13 2.18 2.21 -1.41
C LEU A 13 0.92 1.58 -0.84
N ASP A 14 1.11 0.83 0.25
CA ASP A 14 0.05 0.26 1.07
C ASP A 14 0.44 0.29 2.54
N THR A 15 -0.52 0.34 3.48
CA THR A 15 -0.24 0.40 4.91
C THR A 15 -1.11 -0.52 5.73
N GLU A 16 -0.47 -1.18 6.74
CA GLU A 16 -1.18 -1.84 7.82
C GLU A 16 -1.22 -0.98 9.07
N THR A 17 -2.38 -0.93 9.71
CA THR A 17 -2.63 0.03 10.77
C THR A 17 -3.15 -0.61 12.05
N THR A 18 -2.94 0.06 13.18
CA THR A 18 -3.41 -0.38 14.50
C THR A 18 -4.92 -0.25 14.70
N GLY A 19 -5.65 0.26 13.70
CA GLY A 19 -7.11 0.39 13.74
C GLY A 19 -7.67 1.00 12.46
N LEU A 20 -8.96 0.80 12.23
CA LEU A 20 -9.68 1.28 11.04
C LEU A 20 -10.15 2.75 11.17
N SER A 21 -9.98 3.37 12.34
CA SER A 21 -10.39 4.75 12.56
C SER A 21 -9.33 5.74 12.08
N LYS A 22 -9.77 6.85 11.49
CA LYS A 22 -8.88 7.96 11.11
C LYS A 22 -8.47 8.84 12.30
N GLY A 23 -8.62 8.33 13.53
CA GLY A 23 -8.30 9.07 14.76
C GLY A 23 -6.79 9.19 14.99
N ALA A 24 -6.40 10.17 15.80
CA ALA A 24 -5.00 10.46 16.16
C ALA A 24 -4.27 9.28 16.83
N GLY A 25 -4.99 8.30 17.35
CA GLY A 25 -4.45 7.08 17.95
C GLY A 25 -4.11 5.96 16.96
N THR A 26 -4.51 6.08 15.70
CA THR A 26 -4.17 5.08 14.67
C THR A 26 -2.77 5.33 14.15
N VAL A 27 -1.98 4.26 14.10
CA VAL A 27 -0.58 4.27 13.63
C VAL A 27 -0.44 3.30 12.48
N ALA A 28 0.26 3.70 11.43
CA ALA A 28 0.73 2.77 10.41
C ALA A 28 1.93 2.02 10.98
N PHE A 29 1.77 0.74 11.25
CA PHE A 29 2.85 -0.06 11.83
C PHE A 29 3.66 -0.83 10.77
N LEU A 30 3.08 -1.03 9.59
CA LEU A 30 3.77 -1.60 8.43
C LEU A 30 3.46 -0.74 7.22
N VAL A 31 4.48 -0.33 6.48
CA VAL A 31 4.35 0.40 5.23
C VAL A 31 5.04 -0.38 4.13
N GLY A 32 4.26 -0.91 3.20
CA GLY A 32 4.73 -1.57 1.99
C GLY A 32 4.96 -0.56 0.88
N LEU A 33 6.13 -0.60 0.27
CA LEU A 33 6.53 0.27 -0.82
C LEU A 33 7.13 -0.57 -1.94
N ALA A 34 6.68 -0.36 -3.18
CA ALA A 34 7.38 -0.93 -4.34
C ALA A 34 7.71 0.15 -5.36
N ARG A 35 8.84 -0.02 -6.03
CA ARG A 35 9.34 0.87 -7.06
C ARG A 35 10.19 0.11 -8.08
N TRP A 36 10.32 0.66 -9.26
CA TRP A 36 11.24 0.13 -10.24
C TRP A 36 12.68 0.60 -9.99
N SER A 37 13.62 -0.32 -10.05
CA SER A 37 15.07 -0.09 -10.04
C SER A 37 15.66 -0.72 -11.28
N GLY A 38 15.79 0.07 -12.34
CA GLY A 38 16.10 -0.46 -13.66
C GLY A 38 15.02 -1.45 -14.15
N PRO A 39 15.38 -2.70 -14.51
CA PRO A 39 14.43 -3.73 -14.93
C PRO A 39 13.77 -4.47 -13.76
N SER A 40 14.24 -4.28 -12.53
CA SER A 40 13.79 -5.01 -11.35
C SER A 40 12.76 -4.22 -10.58
N LEU A 41 11.79 -4.92 -9.99
CA LEU A 41 10.89 -4.36 -9.00
C LEU A 41 11.50 -4.59 -7.61
N GLU A 42 11.70 -3.52 -6.86
CA GLU A 42 12.10 -3.56 -5.46
C GLU A 42 10.85 -3.41 -4.58
N LEU A 43 10.63 -4.37 -3.70
CA LEU A 43 9.64 -4.32 -2.63
C LEU A 43 10.37 -4.07 -1.32
N GLU A 44 9.94 -3.05 -0.60
CA GLU A 44 10.47 -2.62 0.67
C GLU A 44 9.33 -2.56 1.68
N GLN A 45 9.52 -3.11 2.87
CA GLN A 45 8.54 -3.08 3.95
C GLN A 45 9.17 -2.46 5.18
N LEU A 46 8.56 -1.40 5.69
CA LEU A 46 8.99 -0.66 6.86
C LEU A 46 8.13 -1.07 8.05
N LEU A 47 8.70 -1.82 8.97
CA LEU A 47 8.02 -2.29 10.18
C LEU A 47 8.33 -1.39 11.36
N LEU A 48 7.31 -0.93 12.06
CA LEU A 48 7.43 -0.18 13.29
C LEU A 48 7.64 -1.14 14.47
N ALA A 49 8.89 -1.41 14.81
CA ALA A 49 9.25 -2.32 15.88
C ALA A 49 9.00 -1.73 17.29
N ASP A 50 8.98 -0.42 17.39
CA ASP A 50 8.61 0.36 18.57
C ASP A 50 8.08 1.74 18.13
N PHE A 51 7.24 2.36 18.95
CA PHE A 51 6.62 3.65 18.61
C PHE A 51 7.62 4.81 18.58
N ALA A 52 8.79 4.70 19.21
CA ALA A 52 9.81 5.73 19.18
C ALA A 52 10.47 5.84 17.78
N SER A 53 10.45 4.75 17.02
CA SER A 53 11.01 4.68 15.66
C SER A 53 10.09 5.25 14.58
N GLU A 54 8.88 5.71 14.92
CA GLU A 54 7.91 6.19 13.93
C GLU A 54 8.44 7.36 13.09
N ALA A 55 9.14 8.31 13.70
CA ALA A 55 9.71 9.44 12.98
C ALA A 55 10.72 8.99 11.90
N ALA A 56 11.56 8.00 12.21
CA ALA A 56 12.52 7.44 11.26
C ALA A 56 11.83 6.73 10.09
N MET A 57 10.78 5.96 10.36
CA MET A 57 9.96 5.31 9.35
C MET A 57 9.29 6.33 8.42
N LEU A 58 8.67 7.36 8.99
CA LEU A 58 8.00 8.41 8.22
C LEU A 58 8.98 9.27 7.39
N GLU A 59 10.19 9.51 7.91
CA GLU A 59 11.25 10.17 7.16
C GLU A 59 11.72 9.33 5.96
N HIS A 60 11.75 8.01 6.11
CA HIS A 60 12.05 7.11 4.99
C HIS A 60 10.93 7.17 3.93
N VAL A 61 9.66 7.11 4.33
CA VAL A 61 8.51 7.28 3.44
C VAL A 61 8.57 8.65 2.72
N ARG A 62 8.92 9.72 3.43
CA ARG A 62 9.10 11.06 2.85
C ARG A 62 10.12 11.06 1.73
N ARG A 63 11.28 10.44 1.93
CA ARG A 63 12.34 10.32 0.90
C ARG A 63 11.84 9.54 -0.32
N ARG A 64 11.14 8.42 -0.12
CA ARG A 64 10.58 7.64 -1.23
C ARG A 64 9.52 8.43 -2.03
N LEU A 65 8.72 9.22 -1.34
CA LEU A 65 7.78 10.13 -2.00
C LEU A 65 8.50 11.23 -2.78
N ASP A 66 9.62 11.76 -2.28
CA ASP A 66 10.42 12.76 -2.99
C ASP A 66 11.02 12.22 -4.30
N GLU A 67 11.44 10.96 -4.32
CA GLU A 67 11.98 10.28 -5.48
C GLU A 67 10.91 9.93 -6.54
N ALA A 68 9.65 9.82 -6.11
CA ALA A 68 8.55 9.39 -6.97
C ALA A 68 8.03 10.48 -7.89
N SER A 69 7.62 10.12 -9.12
CA SER A 69 6.87 11.00 -10.01
C SER A 69 5.37 10.99 -9.70
N PHE A 70 4.84 9.87 -9.19
CA PHE A 70 3.48 9.72 -8.73
C PHE A 70 3.35 8.51 -7.79
N VAL A 71 2.27 8.48 -7.02
CA VAL A 71 1.93 7.38 -6.12
C VAL A 71 0.83 6.52 -6.73
N VAL A 72 0.92 5.21 -6.53
CA VAL A 72 -0.12 4.23 -6.81
C VAL A 72 -0.55 3.60 -5.50
N SER A 73 -1.85 3.51 -5.26
CA SER A 73 -2.40 2.82 -4.09
C SER A 73 -3.75 2.19 -4.41
N PHE A 74 -4.29 1.44 -3.47
CA PHE A 74 -5.66 0.93 -3.53
C PHE A 74 -6.48 1.50 -2.37
N ASN A 75 -7.34 2.48 -2.64
CA ASN A 75 -8.09 3.28 -1.65
C ASN A 75 -7.21 4.19 -0.75
N GLY A 76 -5.92 4.27 -1.02
CA GLY A 76 -4.97 5.01 -0.20
C GLY A 76 -5.12 6.51 -0.26
N LYS A 77 -5.82 7.03 -1.27
CA LYS A 77 -6.17 8.44 -1.34
C LYS A 77 -7.08 8.86 -0.18
N SER A 78 -7.91 7.94 0.29
CA SER A 78 -8.85 8.16 1.40
C SER A 78 -8.33 7.68 2.75
N PHE A 79 -7.33 6.78 2.79
CA PHE A 79 -6.83 6.14 4.02
C PHE A 79 -5.34 6.36 4.23
N ASP A 80 -4.48 5.71 3.47
CA ASP A 80 -3.04 5.62 3.74
C ASP A 80 -2.35 6.98 3.75
N LEU A 81 -2.48 7.76 2.68
CA LEU A 81 -1.80 9.04 2.59
C LEU A 81 -2.29 10.08 3.61
N PRO A 82 -3.61 10.24 3.88
CA PRO A 82 -4.08 11.09 4.96
C PRO A 82 -3.55 10.67 6.33
N LEU A 83 -3.50 9.36 6.62
CA LEU A 83 -2.94 8.85 7.86
C LEU A 83 -1.45 9.19 7.97
N LEU A 84 -0.64 8.79 6.98
CA LEU A 84 0.81 9.05 6.97
C LEU A 84 1.13 10.55 7.09
N ARG A 85 0.37 11.42 6.41
CA ARG A 85 0.52 12.88 6.53
C ARG A 85 0.21 13.37 7.93
N GLY A 86 -0.88 12.92 8.54
CA GLY A 86 -1.23 13.26 9.91
C GLY A 86 -0.15 12.80 10.89
N ARG A 87 0.33 11.57 10.73
CA ARG A 87 1.41 11.01 11.58
C ARG A 87 2.73 11.76 11.41
N ALA A 88 3.09 12.14 10.18
CA ALA A 88 4.31 12.91 9.90
C ALA A 88 4.32 14.28 10.61
N VAL A 89 3.17 14.95 10.65
CA VAL A 89 3.03 16.20 11.41
C VAL A 89 3.18 15.94 12.92
N MET A 90 2.51 14.90 13.44
CA MET A 90 2.58 14.55 14.88
C MET A 90 3.99 14.11 15.30
N ALA A 91 4.69 13.36 14.46
CA ALA A 91 6.06 12.92 14.68
C ALA A 91 7.12 14.01 14.38
N ARG A 92 6.69 15.22 14.00
CA ARG A 92 7.56 16.38 13.67
C ARG A 92 8.54 16.12 12.50
N VAL A 93 8.19 15.22 11.61
CA VAL A 93 8.95 14.95 10.37
C VAL A 93 8.72 16.05 9.32
N GLY A 94 7.64 16.81 9.48
CA GLY A 94 7.22 17.82 8.53
C GLY A 94 6.19 17.28 7.52
N ALA A 95 5.87 18.11 6.53
CA ALA A 95 4.89 17.73 5.51
C ALA A 95 5.46 16.66 4.56
N LEU A 96 4.69 15.61 4.31
CA LEU A 96 5.01 14.66 3.24
C LEU A 96 4.79 15.31 1.87
N PRO A 97 5.67 15.04 0.88
CA PRO A 97 5.56 15.60 -0.46
C PRO A 97 4.23 15.23 -1.12
N GLU A 98 3.61 16.21 -1.77
CA GLU A 98 2.44 15.94 -2.61
C GLU A 98 2.89 15.42 -3.98
N ARG A 99 2.32 14.30 -4.38
CA ARG A 99 2.56 13.70 -5.69
C ARG A 99 1.21 13.43 -6.39
N PRO A 100 1.16 13.48 -7.72
CA PRO A 100 0.03 12.93 -8.45
C PRO A 100 -0.29 11.53 -7.95
N HIS A 101 -1.57 11.18 -7.82
CA HIS A 101 -1.98 9.94 -7.17
C HIS A 101 -2.96 9.15 -8.02
N LEU A 102 -2.56 7.97 -8.42
CA LEU A 102 -3.37 6.96 -9.08
C LEU A 102 -3.95 6.02 -8.04
N ASP A 103 -5.20 6.23 -7.65
CA ASP A 103 -5.91 5.31 -6.76
C ASP A 103 -6.66 4.26 -7.60
N LEU A 104 -6.19 3.02 -7.51
CA LEU A 104 -6.69 1.91 -8.33
C LEU A 104 -8.12 1.51 -8.00
N LEU A 105 -8.63 1.79 -6.80
CA LEU A 105 -10.04 1.54 -6.47
C LEU A 105 -10.97 2.28 -7.42
N HIS A 106 -10.66 3.54 -7.75
CA HIS A 106 -11.48 4.32 -8.68
C HIS A 106 -11.39 3.79 -10.11
N VAL A 107 -10.19 3.36 -10.52
CA VAL A 107 -9.97 2.72 -11.84
C VAL A 107 -10.73 1.41 -11.93
N ALA A 108 -10.60 0.55 -10.93
CA ALA A 108 -11.27 -0.74 -10.85
C ALA A 108 -12.80 -0.60 -10.89
N ARG A 109 -13.36 0.33 -10.12
CA ARG A 109 -14.80 0.61 -10.16
C ARG A 109 -15.29 1.03 -11.54
N ARG A 110 -14.50 1.81 -12.24
CA ARG A 110 -14.85 2.29 -13.58
C ARG A 110 -14.78 1.17 -14.63
N ILE A 111 -13.76 0.31 -14.57
CA ILE A 111 -13.51 -0.74 -15.56
C ILE A 111 -14.37 -1.98 -15.27
N HIS A 112 -14.41 -2.40 -14.02
CA HIS A 112 -14.94 -3.71 -13.60
C HIS A 112 -16.26 -3.62 -12.83
N GLY A 113 -16.62 -2.46 -12.28
CA GLY A 113 -17.74 -2.33 -11.33
C GLY A 113 -19.10 -2.82 -11.84
N ARG A 114 -19.29 -2.94 -13.15
CA ARG A 114 -20.50 -3.53 -13.76
C ARG A 114 -20.40 -5.04 -14.00
N ARG A 115 -19.20 -5.61 -13.97
CA ARG A 115 -18.92 -7.01 -14.34
C ARG A 115 -18.67 -7.89 -13.13
N ILE A 116 -18.06 -7.34 -12.10
CA ILE A 116 -17.72 -8.05 -10.87
C ILE A 116 -18.50 -7.43 -9.72
N GLY A 117 -19.13 -8.26 -8.89
CA GLY A 117 -20.01 -7.79 -7.80
C GLY A 117 -19.28 -7.01 -6.69
N SER A 118 -17.96 -7.14 -6.60
CA SER A 118 -17.11 -6.44 -5.63
C SER A 118 -15.84 -5.94 -6.33
N THR A 119 -15.40 -4.74 -5.98
CA THR A 119 -14.15 -4.13 -6.46
C THR A 119 -13.13 -3.97 -5.33
N THR A 120 -13.13 -4.87 -4.34
CA THR A 120 -12.04 -4.99 -3.38
C THR A 120 -10.79 -5.51 -4.08
N LEU A 121 -9.60 -5.24 -3.53
CA LEU A 121 -8.34 -5.74 -4.11
C LEU A 121 -8.37 -7.26 -4.25
N ARG A 122 -8.83 -7.98 -3.22
CA ARG A 122 -8.99 -9.43 -3.23
C ARG A 122 -9.93 -9.93 -4.35
N ALA A 123 -11.06 -9.24 -4.58
CA ALA A 123 -11.95 -9.61 -5.68
C ALA A 123 -11.31 -9.40 -7.05
N LEU A 124 -10.48 -8.38 -7.21
CA LEU A 124 -9.72 -8.14 -8.44
C LEU A 124 -8.62 -9.18 -8.64
N GLU A 125 -7.95 -9.58 -7.57
CA GLU A 125 -6.97 -10.67 -7.62
C GLU A 125 -7.60 -11.96 -8.15
N GLU A 126 -8.73 -12.36 -7.58
CA GLU A 126 -9.41 -13.60 -7.95
C GLU A 126 -10.02 -13.54 -9.36
N GLN A 127 -10.70 -12.44 -9.70
CA GLN A 127 -11.53 -12.38 -10.91
C GLN A 127 -10.82 -11.72 -12.11
N VAL A 128 -9.78 -10.95 -11.87
CA VAL A 128 -9.07 -10.20 -12.92
C VAL A 128 -7.65 -10.71 -13.11
N LEU A 129 -6.91 -10.94 -12.02
CA LEU A 129 -5.54 -11.45 -12.08
C LEU A 129 -5.46 -12.98 -12.06
N GLY A 130 -6.58 -13.68 -11.75
CA GLY A 130 -6.60 -15.15 -11.63
C GLY A 130 -5.77 -15.66 -10.44
N MET A 131 -5.50 -14.81 -9.45
CA MET A 131 -4.70 -15.12 -8.27
C MET A 131 -5.60 -15.35 -7.06
N ARG A 132 -5.38 -16.45 -6.34
CA ARG A 132 -6.07 -16.75 -5.08
C ARG A 132 -5.07 -16.87 -3.95
N ARG A 133 -5.27 -16.07 -2.90
CA ARG A 133 -4.46 -16.16 -1.69
C ARG A 133 -4.83 -17.39 -0.88
N VAL A 134 -3.84 -18.06 -0.32
CA VAL A 134 -4.02 -19.21 0.58
C VAL A 134 -3.43 -18.82 1.94
N GLY A 135 -4.21 -19.01 3.01
CA GLY A 135 -3.75 -18.72 4.36
C GLY A 135 -3.58 -17.23 4.68
N ASP A 136 -4.28 -16.35 3.94
CA ASP A 136 -4.21 -14.91 4.16
C ASP A 136 -4.87 -14.50 5.48
N VAL A 137 -4.28 -13.53 6.17
CA VAL A 137 -4.83 -12.96 7.41
C VAL A 137 -6.08 -12.13 7.10
N ALA A 138 -7.10 -12.21 7.95
CA ALA A 138 -8.25 -11.33 7.81
C ALA A 138 -7.90 -9.91 8.25
N GLY A 139 -8.34 -8.90 7.49
CA GLY A 139 -7.99 -7.50 7.77
C GLY A 139 -8.34 -7.03 9.18
N GLU A 140 -9.37 -7.62 9.80
CA GLU A 140 -9.77 -7.37 11.20
C GLU A 140 -8.80 -7.96 12.23
N GLU A 141 -7.98 -8.95 11.84
CA GLU A 141 -7.00 -9.63 12.71
C GLU A 141 -5.61 -8.97 12.64
N VAL A 142 -5.33 -8.20 11.59
CA VAL A 142 -4.02 -7.59 11.31
C VAL A 142 -3.48 -6.80 12.50
N ALA A 143 -4.30 -5.95 13.12
CA ALA A 143 -3.89 -5.17 14.30
C ALA A 143 -3.61 -6.07 15.52
N ALA A 144 -4.40 -7.13 15.70
CA ALA A 144 -4.20 -8.09 16.79
C ALA A 144 -2.87 -8.83 16.66
N CYS A 145 -2.52 -9.29 15.45
CA CYS A 145 -1.22 -9.92 15.15
C CYS A 145 -0.05 -8.99 15.52
N TYR A 146 -0.13 -7.72 15.14
CA TYR A 146 0.90 -6.74 15.49
C TYR A 146 1.05 -6.54 17.00
N PHE A 147 -0.05 -6.37 17.73
CA PHE A 147 0.02 -6.21 19.19
C PHE A 147 0.47 -7.49 19.92
N GLN A 148 0.16 -8.65 19.37
CA GLN A 148 0.63 -9.92 19.90
C GLN A 148 2.15 -10.04 19.69
N TRP A 149 2.64 -9.76 18.47
CA TRP A 149 4.07 -9.72 18.18
C TRP A 149 4.84 -8.71 19.05
N LEU A 150 4.27 -7.53 19.31
CA LEU A 150 4.92 -6.57 20.21
C LEU A 150 5.15 -7.12 21.63
N ARG A 151 4.29 -8.03 22.10
CA ARG A 151 4.39 -8.67 23.43
C ARG A 151 5.32 -9.88 23.42
N SER A 152 5.15 -10.77 22.45
CA SER A 152 5.86 -12.04 22.38
C SER A 152 7.25 -11.92 21.75
N LYS A 153 7.40 -10.99 20.80
CA LYS A 153 8.54 -10.86 19.88
C LYS A 153 8.73 -12.12 18.99
N ASP A 154 7.70 -12.96 18.88
CA ASP A 154 7.71 -14.11 17.99
C ASP A 154 7.41 -13.65 16.55
N PRO A 155 8.35 -13.76 15.60
CA PRO A 155 8.15 -13.32 14.22
C PRO A 155 7.04 -14.09 13.49
N GLU A 156 6.74 -15.32 13.91
CA GLU A 156 5.68 -16.14 13.27
C GLU A 156 4.30 -15.48 13.38
N GLU A 157 4.06 -14.69 14.43
CA GLU A 157 2.80 -13.99 14.63
C GLU A 157 2.60 -12.81 13.67
N LEU A 158 3.68 -12.23 13.16
CA LEU A 158 3.63 -11.08 12.25
C LEU A 158 3.79 -11.49 10.77
N LEU A 159 4.36 -12.66 10.51
CA LEU A 159 4.65 -13.14 9.16
C LEU A 159 3.42 -13.12 8.22
N PRO A 160 2.22 -13.54 8.66
CA PRO A 160 1.02 -13.45 7.81
C PRO A 160 0.68 -12.01 7.39
N VAL A 161 0.88 -11.03 8.28
CA VAL A 161 0.63 -9.62 8.01
C VAL A 161 1.65 -9.05 7.03
N VAL A 162 2.91 -9.41 7.18
CA VAL A 162 3.98 -9.01 6.26
C VAL A 162 3.72 -9.57 4.86
N GLN A 163 3.29 -10.84 4.77
CA GLN A 163 2.91 -11.46 3.50
C GLN A 163 1.67 -10.80 2.88
N HIS A 164 0.65 -10.49 3.69
CA HIS A 164 -0.57 -9.80 3.26
C HIS A 164 -0.22 -8.47 2.57
N ASN A 165 0.48 -7.59 3.28
CA ASN A 165 0.90 -6.28 2.76
C ASN A 165 1.79 -6.41 1.50
N ALA A 166 2.70 -7.38 1.45
CA ALA A 166 3.51 -7.63 0.25
C ALA A 166 2.64 -8.00 -0.96
N LEU A 167 1.63 -8.85 -0.76
CA LEU A 167 0.71 -9.26 -1.81
C LEU A 167 -0.15 -8.08 -2.28
N ASP A 168 -0.62 -7.20 -1.36
CA ASP A 168 -1.39 -6.02 -1.71
C ASP A 168 -0.58 -5.10 -2.65
N VAL A 169 0.68 -4.83 -2.29
CA VAL A 169 1.57 -4.01 -3.12
C VAL A 169 1.85 -4.66 -4.48
N LEU A 170 2.15 -5.96 -4.52
CA LEU A 170 2.43 -6.68 -5.76
C LEU A 170 1.19 -6.78 -6.66
N SER A 171 0.00 -6.94 -6.08
CA SER A 171 -1.26 -6.95 -6.82
C SER A 171 -1.54 -5.62 -7.48
N MET A 172 -1.21 -4.50 -6.82
CA MET A 172 -1.29 -3.18 -7.44
C MET A 172 -0.36 -3.04 -8.64
N VAL A 173 0.88 -3.56 -8.55
CA VAL A 173 1.82 -3.56 -9.67
C VAL A 173 1.26 -4.36 -10.86
N ALA A 174 0.72 -5.55 -10.59
CA ALA A 174 0.11 -6.40 -11.61
C ALA A 174 -1.10 -5.74 -12.28
N LEU A 175 -1.97 -5.10 -11.49
CA LEU A 175 -3.13 -4.37 -12.01
C LEU A 175 -2.71 -3.18 -12.90
N VAL A 176 -1.68 -2.42 -12.52
CA VAL A 176 -1.16 -1.32 -13.36
C VAL A 176 -0.59 -1.86 -14.65
N GLY A 177 0.14 -2.98 -14.62
CA GLY A 177 0.62 -3.67 -15.82
C GLY A 177 -0.52 -4.03 -16.76
N LEU A 178 -1.55 -4.70 -16.23
CA LEU A 178 -2.73 -5.10 -16.99
C LEU A 178 -3.50 -3.92 -17.58
N TYR A 179 -3.69 -2.84 -16.82
CA TYR A 179 -4.43 -1.65 -17.28
C TYR A 179 -3.62 -0.79 -18.24
N GLY A 180 -2.30 -0.94 -18.28
CA GLY A 180 -1.39 -0.24 -19.18
C GLY A 180 -1.17 -0.95 -20.52
N GLU A 181 -1.60 -2.19 -20.66
CA GLU A 181 -1.53 -2.91 -21.95
C GLU A 181 -2.48 -2.28 -22.95
N PRO A 182 -2.01 -1.95 -24.17
CA PRO A 182 -2.90 -1.52 -25.23
C PRO A 182 -3.88 -2.66 -25.53
N LEU A 183 -5.19 -2.36 -25.54
CA LEU A 183 -6.19 -3.31 -26.01
C LEU A 183 -5.79 -3.75 -27.40
N SER A 184 -5.26 -4.96 -27.52
CA SER A 184 -5.04 -5.57 -28.82
C SER A 184 -6.40 -5.62 -29.52
N SER A 185 -6.54 -4.86 -30.59
CA SER A 185 -7.71 -4.92 -31.47
C SER A 185 -7.85 -6.35 -31.99
N GLN A 186 -8.83 -7.06 -31.44
CA GLN A 186 -9.35 -8.30 -32.00
C GLN A 186 -10.28 -7.98 -33.17
#